data_69eb2455cef6c948904698f02eadb405
#
_entry.id   69eb2455cef6c948904698f02eadb405
#
_cell.length_a   1.000
_cell.length_b   1.000
_cell.length_c   1.000
_cell.angle_alpha   90.00
_cell.angle_beta   90.00
_cell.angle_gamma   90.00
#
_symmetry.space_group_name_H-M   'P 1'
#
loop_
_entity.id
_entity.type
_entity.pdbx_description
1 polymer ?
#
loop_
_entity_poly.entity_id
_entity_poly.type
_entity_poly.pdbx_seq_one_letter_code
_entity_poly.pdbx_strand_id
1 'polypeptide(L)'
;LHFSLTYDASKKNADGITEIRKLPHHLVEAFKSTLEEAKYADYIIHVVDASNPQAEIQMHTVYETLRELGATGKKIITLLNKQDQVQGEALRDFRADYTVKCSARTGEGLEELKDVLAKLLAESQIYLEELYTYKEAGKIQIIREYGSLLSEEYREDGIFVKARVPAEIFVSVMPK
;
A
#
# COMPACT_ATOMS: atom_id res chain seq x y z
N LEU A 1 7.88 -1.06 0.32
CA LEU A 1 7.98 -1.91 1.53
C LEU A 1 6.68 -2.67 1.68
N HIS A 2 6.74 -4.01 1.76
CA HIS A 2 5.57 -4.85 1.93
C HIS A 2 5.42 -5.22 3.38
N PHE A 3 4.29 -4.84 4.00
CA PHE A 3 3.86 -5.40 5.28
C PHE A 3 2.61 -6.24 5.04
N SER A 4 2.71 -7.52 5.37
CA SER A 4 1.58 -8.41 5.48
C SER A 4 1.37 -8.71 6.95
N LEU A 5 0.28 -8.21 7.53
CA LEU A 5 -0.19 -8.63 8.84
C LEU A 5 -1.12 -9.82 8.64
N THR A 6 -0.58 -11.02 8.72
CA THR A 6 -1.36 -12.25 8.77
C THR A 6 -1.47 -12.69 10.22
N TYR A 7 -2.67 -12.65 10.78
CA TYR A 7 -2.95 -13.24 12.08
C TYR A 7 -3.61 -14.61 11.87
N ASP A 8 -2.94 -15.65 12.35
CA ASP A 8 -3.49 -17.01 12.35
C ASP A 8 -4.12 -17.31 13.72
N ALA A 9 -5.44 -17.28 13.78
CA ALA A 9 -6.25 -17.59 14.96
C ALA A 9 -6.47 -19.09 15.20
N SER A 10 -5.76 -19.98 14.49
CA SER A 10 -5.99 -21.43 14.54
C SER A 10 -5.53 -22.11 15.84
N LYS A 11 -4.84 -21.42 16.74
CA LYS A 11 -4.46 -21.97 18.04
C LYS A 11 -5.62 -21.89 19.04
N LYS A 12 -6.38 -22.97 19.14
CA LYS A 12 -7.34 -23.19 20.24
C LYS A 12 -6.61 -23.34 21.57
N ASN A 13 -7.00 -22.57 22.57
CA ASN A 13 -6.60 -22.84 23.94
C ASN A 13 -7.28 -24.15 24.42
N ALA A 14 -6.68 -24.82 25.43
CA ALA A 14 -7.10 -26.12 25.94
C ALA A 14 -8.57 -26.18 26.38
N ASP A 15 -9.23 -25.05 26.61
CA ASP A 15 -10.62 -24.94 27.09
C ASP A 15 -11.63 -24.65 25.97
N GLY A 16 -11.22 -24.68 24.68
CA GLY A 16 -12.14 -24.55 23.54
C GLY A 16 -12.79 -23.16 23.37
N ILE A 17 -12.45 -22.19 24.19
CA ILE A 17 -12.93 -20.81 24.12
C ILE A 17 -11.87 -19.96 23.40
N THR A 18 -12.17 -19.56 22.19
CA THR A 18 -11.30 -18.64 21.44
C THR A 18 -11.61 -17.21 21.89
N GLU A 19 -10.93 -16.74 22.93
CA GLU A 19 -10.94 -15.31 23.27
C GLU A 19 -10.07 -14.53 22.27
N ILE A 20 -10.67 -14.11 21.18
CA ILE A 20 -10.07 -13.13 20.27
C ILE A 20 -10.46 -11.74 20.79
N ARG A 21 -9.95 -11.38 21.92
CA ARG A 21 -10.00 -10.03 22.44
C ARG A 21 -8.57 -9.56 22.67
N LYS A 22 -8.02 -8.86 21.68
CA LYS A 22 -6.68 -8.21 21.61
C LYS A 22 -5.57 -9.19 21.23
N LEU A 23 -4.72 -8.74 20.29
CA LEU A 23 -3.36 -9.32 20.17
C LEU A 23 -2.77 -9.38 21.59
N PRO A 24 -2.21 -10.52 22.04
CA PRO A 24 -1.53 -10.58 23.33
C PRO A 24 -0.52 -9.44 23.43
N HIS A 25 -0.52 -8.70 24.52
CA HIS A 25 0.34 -7.52 24.70
C HIS A 25 1.81 -7.79 24.39
N HIS A 26 2.31 -8.99 24.68
CA HIS A 26 3.68 -9.41 24.35
C HIS A 26 3.94 -9.56 22.84
N LEU A 27 2.92 -9.92 22.04
CA LEU A 27 3.03 -9.93 20.59
C LEU A 27 2.97 -8.51 20.01
N VAL A 28 2.14 -7.65 20.55
CA VAL A 28 2.12 -6.23 20.18
C VAL A 28 3.47 -5.59 20.43
N GLU A 29 4.09 -5.83 21.60
CA GLU A 29 5.42 -5.31 21.91
C GLU A 29 6.51 -5.89 21.00
N ALA A 30 6.49 -7.20 20.72
CA ALA A 30 7.47 -7.85 19.85
C ALA A 30 7.38 -7.34 18.38
N PHE A 31 6.17 -7.02 17.91
CA PHE A 31 5.96 -6.48 16.58
C PHE A 31 5.89 -4.96 16.51
N LYS A 32 5.98 -4.27 17.64
CA LYS A 32 5.80 -2.82 17.73
C LYS A 32 6.77 -2.07 16.81
N SER A 33 8.04 -2.47 16.78
CA SER A 33 9.03 -1.87 15.87
C SER A 33 8.67 -2.07 14.39
N THR A 34 8.19 -3.25 14.03
CA THR A 34 7.76 -3.55 12.67
C THR A 34 6.46 -2.81 12.31
N LEU A 35 5.52 -2.72 13.27
CA LEU A 35 4.26 -2.00 13.09
C LEU A 35 4.45 -0.47 13.11
N GLU A 36 5.49 0.03 13.78
CA GLU A 36 5.84 1.45 13.75
C GLU A 36 6.20 1.93 12.34
N GLU A 37 6.71 1.05 11.47
CA GLU A 37 6.97 1.39 10.08
C GLU A 37 5.68 1.73 9.30
N ALA A 38 4.52 1.24 9.74
CA ALA A 38 3.23 1.62 9.16
C ALA A 38 2.95 3.13 9.27
N LYS A 39 3.54 3.83 10.25
CA LYS A 39 3.43 5.29 10.37
C LYS A 39 4.07 6.03 9.20
N TYR A 40 5.12 5.45 8.63
CA TYR A 40 5.93 6.05 7.57
C TYR A 40 5.54 5.54 6.19
N ALA A 41 4.66 4.54 6.11
CA ALA A 41 4.16 4.02 4.85
C ALA A 41 3.20 5.02 4.18
N ASP A 42 3.26 5.15 2.86
CA ASP A 42 2.30 5.93 2.07
C ASP A 42 0.96 5.21 1.94
N TYR A 43 1.01 3.89 1.84
CA TYR A 43 -0.13 3.00 1.68
C TYR A 43 -0.01 1.81 2.63
N ILE A 44 -1.16 1.30 3.07
CA ILE A 44 -1.26 0.08 3.88
C ILE A 44 -1.99 -0.97 3.06
N ILE A 45 -1.37 -2.13 2.86
CA ILE A 45 -2.03 -3.30 2.28
C ILE A 45 -2.43 -4.22 3.42
N HIS A 46 -3.73 -4.31 3.66
CA HIS A 46 -4.32 -5.16 4.69
C HIS A 46 -4.78 -6.48 4.07
N VAL A 47 -4.03 -7.54 4.30
CA VAL A 47 -4.36 -8.88 3.79
C VAL A 47 -5.23 -9.64 4.79
N VAL A 48 -6.43 -10.02 4.35
CA VAL A 48 -7.44 -10.69 5.16
C VAL A 48 -7.69 -12.10 4.63
N ASP A 49 -7.72 -13.09 5.50
CA ASP A 49 -8.22 -14.43 5.18
C ASP A 49 -9.75 -14.40 5.11
N ALA A 50 -10.28 -14.24 3.91
CA ALA A 50 -11.73 -14.13 3.69
C ALA A 50 -12.50 -15.43 3.93
N SER A 51 -11.80 -16.56 4.04
CA SER A 51 -12.41 -17.86 4.38
C SER A 51 -12.61 -18.07 5.89
N ASN A 52 -11.99 -17.19 6.71
CA ASN A 52 -12.07 -17.31 8.17
C ASN A 52 -13.41 -16.74 8.67
N PRO A 53 -14.20 -17.53 9.44
CA PRO A 53 -15.47 -17.06 10.02
C PRO A 53 -15.34 -15.82 10.93
N GLN A 54 -14.13 -15.53 11.42
CA GLN A 54 -13.84 -14.41 12.32
C GLN A 54 -13.14 -13.24 11.58
N ALA A 55 -13.12 -13.25 10.27
CA ALA A 55 -12.43 -12.23 9.46
C ALA A 55 -12.84 -10.80 9.81
N GLU A 56 -14.13 -10.53 10.04
CA GLU A 56 -14.62 -9.19 10.43
C GLU A 56 -14.03 -8.70 11.77
N ILE A 57 -13.96 -9.60 12.77
CA ILE A 57 -13.39 -9.28 14.08
C ILE A 57 -11.89 -9.01 13.95
N GLN A 58 -11.20 -9.83 13.15
CA GLN A 58 -9.78 -9.65 12.88
C GLN A 58 -9.48 -8.32 12.16
N MET A 59 -10.27 -7.98 11.14
CA MET A 59 -10.19 -6.69 10.47
C MET A 59 -10.36 -5.53 11.45
N HIS A 60 -11.38 -5.61 12.30
CA HIS A 60 -11.60 -4.57 13.32
C HIS A 60 -10.39 -4.39 14.24
N THR A 61 -9.81 -5.50 14.73
CA THR A 61 -8.62 -5.48 15.59
C THR A 61 -7.42 -4.81 14.89
N VAL A 62 -7.21 -5.07 13.60
CA VAL A 62 -6.13 -4.43 12.82
C VAL A 62 -6.34 -2.93 12.74
N TYR A 63 -7.54 -2.44 12.47
CA TYR A 63 -7.85 -1.01 12.41
C TYR A 63 -7.63 -0.32 13.76
N GLU A 64 -8.03 -0.97 14.87
CA GLU A 64 -7.76 -0.45 16.22
C GLU A 64 -6.25 -0.37 16.48
N THR A 65 -5.50 -1.40 16.11
CA THR A 65 -4.04 -1.42 16.25
C THR A 65 -3.37 -0.30 15.45
N LEU A 66 -3.77 -0.10 14.19
CA LEU A 66 -3.26 1.00 13.36
C LEU A 66 -3.56 2.37 13.97
N ARG A 67 -4.74 2.54 14.57
CA ARG A 67 -5.11 3.76 15.28
C ARG A 67 -4.25 3.98 16.52
N GLU A 68 -4.05 2.95 17.35
CA GLU A 68 -3.21 3.02 18.54
C GLU A 68 -1.75 3.35 18.23
N LEU A 69 -1.25 2.85 17.09
CA LEU A 69 0.09 3.16 16.58
C LEU A 69 0.19 4.56 15.96
N GLY A 70 -0.91 5.27 15.78
CA GLY A 70 -0.93 6.57 15.12
C GLY A 70 -0.70 6.50 13.60
N ALA A 71 -0.93 5.33 12.98
CA ALA A 71 -0.91 5.14 11.53
C ALA A 71 -2.27 5.53 10.90
N THR A 72 -2.73 6.75 11.21
CA THR A 72 -4.01 7.29 10.72
C THR A 72 -3.82 8.12 9.46
N GLY A 73 -4.89 8.27 8.68
CA GLY A 73 -4.88 9.11 7.46
C GLY A 73 -4.12 8.47 6.29
N LYS A 74 -3.77 7.20 6.38
CA LYS A 74 -3.16 6.44 5.28
C LYS A 74 -4.24 5.83 4.39
N LYS A 75 -3.97 5.74 3.09
CA LYS A 75 -4.83 4.97 2.19
C LYS A 75 -4.65 3.48 2.47
N ILE A 76 -5.76 2.77 2.64
CA ILE A 76 -5.78 1.35 2.97
C ILE A 76 -6.39 0.57 1.81
N ILE A 77 -5.65 -0.45 1.37
CA ILE A 77 -6.09 -1.42 0.37
C ILE A 77 -6.32 -2.74 1.08
N THR A 78 -7.56 -3.18 1.20
CA THR A 78 -7.88 -4.48 1.79
C THR A 78 -7.92 -5.55 0.72
N LEU A 79 -7.06 -6.57 0.89
CA LEU A 79 -7.04 -7.77 0.06
C LEU A 79 -7.80 -8.87 0.77
N LEU A 80 -8.99 -9.19 0.28
CA LEU A 80 -9.78 -10.32 0.74
C LEU A 80 -9.26 -11.60 0.07
N ASN A 81 -8.22 -12.19 0.67
CA ASN A 81 -7.52 -13.35 0.13
C ASN A 81 -8.26 -14.65 0.41
N LYS A 82 -7.88 -15.73 -0.26
CA LYS A 82 -8.44 -17.07 -0.20
C LYS A 82 -9.88 -17.17 -0.72
N GLN A 83 -10.22 -16.36 -1.74
CA GLN A 83 -11.55 -16.40 -2.37
C GLN A 83 -11.92 -17.79 -2.88
N ASP A 84 -10.96 -18.60 -3.26
CA ASP A 84 -11.11 -19.99 -3.66
C ASP A 84 -11.65 -20.92 -2.55
N GLN A 85 -11.68 -20.45 -1.30
CA GLN A 85 -12.18 -21.20 -0.13
C GLN A 85 -13.40 -20.56 0.51
N VAL A 86 -13.85 -19.39 0.03
CA VAL A 86 -15.00 -18.67 0.59
C VAL A 86 -16.28 -19.43 0.25
N GLN A 87 -17.09 -19.71 1.29
CA GLN A 87 -18.44 -20.27 1.18
C GLN A 87 -19.41 -19.31 1.84
N GLY A 88 -20.38 -18.79 1.09
CA GLY A 88 -21.42 -17.90 1.62
C GLY A 88 -21.28 -16.44 1.19
N GLU A 89 -21.77 -15.52 2.03
CA GLU A 89 -21.75 -14.10 1.72
C GLU A 89 -20.33 -13.53 1.62
N ALA A 90 -20.15 -12.64 0.66
CA ALA A 90 -18.86 -12.00 0.44
C ALA A 90 -18.57 -10.99 1.54
N LEU A 91 -17.44 -11.18 2.23
CA LEU A 91 -16.90 -10.22 3.17
C LEU A 91 -16.70 -8.85 2.48
N ARG A 92 -16.92 -7.75 3.21
CA ARG A 92 -16.70 -6.38 2.74
C ARG A 92 -15.94 -5.58 3.78
N ASP A 93 -15.06 -4.73 3.32
CA ASP A 93 -14.40 -3.74 4.16
C ASP A 93 -14.84 -2.33 3.77
N PHE A 94 -15.66 -1.71 4.63
CA PHE A 94 -16.18 -0.36 4.41
C PHE A 94 -15.23 0.75 4.91
N ARG A 95 -14.12 0.38 5.54
CA ARG A 95 -13.12 1.32 6.06
C ARG A 95 -11.95 1.52 5.10
N ALA A 96 -11.74 0.56 4.21
CA ALA A 96 -10.68 0.63 3.21
C ALA A 96 -11.04 1.59 2.07
N ASP A 97 -10.02 2.26 1.51
CA ASP A 97 -10.16 3.05 0.30
C ASP A 97 -10.40 2.17 -0.94
N TYR A 98 -9.80 0.98 -0.92
CA TYR A 98 -9.96 -0.03 -1.97
C TYR A 98 -10.09 -1.42 -1.34
N THR A 99 -10.96 -2.24 -1.93
CA THR A 99 -11.10 -3.65 -1.54
C THR A 99 -10.98 -4.52 -2.78
N VAL A 100 -10.01 -5.42 -2.78
CA VAL A 100 -9.76 -6.37 -3.86
C VAL A 100 -9.99 -7.78 -3.35
N LYS A 101 -10.78 -8.56 -4.07
CA LYS A 101 -10.97 -9.99 -3.82
C LYS A 101 -9.92 -10.77 -4.59
N CYS A 102 -9.17 -11.62 -3.90
CA CYS A 102 -8.10 -12.35 -4.55
C CYS A 102 -7.91 -13.77 -3.96
N SER A 103 -7.18 -14.55 -4.70
CA SER A 103 -6.60 -15.80 -4.21
C SER A 103 -5.13 -15.84 -4.62
N ALA A 104 -4.23 -15.70 -3.66
CA ALA A 104 -2.80 -15.81 -3.90
C ALA A 104 -2.41 -17.22 -4.41
N ARG A 105 -3.24 -18.23 -4.13
CA ARG A 105 -3.02 -19.61 -4.58
C ARG A 105 -3.33 -19.77 -6.07
N THR A 106 -4.42 -19.18 -6.55
CA THR A 106 -4.88 -19.34 -7.95
C THR A 106 -4.42 -18.21 -8.87
N GLY A 107 -4.02 -17.07 -8.31
CA GLY A 107 -3.70 -15.85 -9.05
C GLY A 107 -4.92 -14.99 -9.36
N GLU A 108 -6.13 -15.42 -9.01
CA GLU A 108 -7.36 -14.65 -9.21
C GLU A 108 -7.30 -13.32 -8.46
N GLY A 109 -7.75 -12.23 -9.10
CA GLY A 109 -7.79 -10.88 -8.53
C GLY A 109 -6.43 -10.16 -8.46
N LEU A 110 -5.31 -10.79 -8.82
CA LEU A 110 -3.99 -10.14 -8.74
C LEU A 110 -3.81 -9.05 -9.81
N GLU A 111 -4.45 -9.16 -10.96
CA GLU A 111 -4.42 -8.09 -11.98
C GLU A 111 -5.20 -6.86 -11.48
N GLU A 112 -6.36 -7.04 -10.85
CA GLU A 112 -7.10 -5.94 -10.22
C GLU A 112 -6.26 -5.23 -9.15
N LEU A 113 -5.52 -5.99 -8.34
CA LEU A 113 -4.57 -5.40 -7.38
C LEU A 113 -3.51 -4.55 -8.06
N LYS A 114 -2.92 -5.02 -9.16
CA LYS A 114 -1.93 -4.26 -9.92
C LYS A 114 -2.53 -2.96 -10.46
N ASP A 115 -3.74 -3.00 -10.98
CA ASP A 115 -4.44 -1.81 -11.48
C ASP A 115 -4.69 -0.79 -10.37
N VAL A 116 -5.14 -1.24 -9.20
CA VAL A 116 -5.32 -0.37 -8.01
C VAL A 116 -4.01 0.25 -7.59
N LEU A 117 -2.93 -0.52 -7.51
CA LEU A 117 -1.61 0.00 -7.14
C LEU A 117 -1.07 0.98 -8.18
N ALA A 118 -1.20 0.67 -9.47
CA ALA A 118 -0.79 1.56 -10.56
C ALA A 118 -1.54 2.90 -10.49
N LYS A 119 -2.85 2.87 -10.21
CA LYS A 119 -3.66 4.08 -10.03
C LYS A 119 -3.18 4.91 -8.84
N LEU A 120 -2.97 4.28 -7.69
CA LEU A 120 -2.49 4.97 -6.47
C LEU A 120 -1.11 5.60 -6.68
N LEU A 121 -0.19 4.88 -7.31
CA LEU A 121 1.13 5.41 -7.66
C LEU A 121 1.04 6.58 -8.63
N ALA A 122 0.14 6.52 -9.63
CA ALA A 122 -0.07 7.62 -10.55
C ALA A 122 -0.67 8.87 -9.86
N GLU A 123 -1.56 8.67 -8.87
CA GLU A 123 -2.15 9.76 -8.07
C GLU A 123 -1.12 10.47 -7.16
N SER A 124 -0.09 9.75 -6.72
CA SER A 124 0.98 10.30 -5.87
C SER A 124 2.07 11.05 -6.65
N GLN A 125 2.05 10.97 -7.98
CA GLN A 125 3.04 11.62 -8.83
C GLN A 125 2.59 13.01 -9.28
N ILE A 126 3.51 13.97 -9.23
CA ILE A 126 3.31 15.32 -9.74
C ILE A 126 3.72 15.34 -11.21
N TYR A 127 2.81 15.82 -12.08
CA TYR A 127 3.12 16.08 -13.46
C TYR A 127 3.95 17.37 -13.57
N LEU A 128 5.04 17.31 -14.34
CA LEU A 128 5.84 18.48 -14.70
C LEU A 128 6.04 18.55 -16.21
N GLU A 129 6.15 19.78 -16.70
CA GLU A 129 6.41 20.11 -18.11
C GLU A 129 7.34 21.30 -18.12
N GLU A 130 8.66 21.05 -18.28
CA GLU A 130 9.70 22.02 -18.03
C GLU A 130 10.80 21.98 -19.09
N LEU A 131 11.44 23.15 -19.34
CA LEU A 131 12.60 23.29 -20.19
C LEU A 131 13.87 23.34 -19.32
N TYR A 132 14.72 22.37 -19.48
CA TYR A 132 16.00 22.26 -18.78
C TYR A 132 17.13 22.77 -19.67
N THR A 133 17.97 23.63 -19.14
CA THR A 133 19.21 23.97 -19.85
C THR A 133 20.11 22.74 -19.95
N TYR A 134 21.00 22.71 -20.95
CA TYR A 134 21.94 21.59 -21.11
C TYR A 134 22.84 21.36 -19.87
N LYS A 135 23.06 22.43 -19.08
CA LYS A 135 23.80 22.34 -17.80
C LYS A 135 23.05 21.62 -16.72
N GLU A 136 21.73 21.56 -16.83
CA GLU A 136 20.82 20.89 -15.86
C GLU A 136 20.45 19.48 -16.26
N ALA A 137 21.09 18.89 -17.26
CA ALA A 137 20.83 17.51 -17.71
C ALA A 137 20.90 16.47 -16.57
N GLY A 138 21.65 16.75 -15.51
CA GLY A 138 21.67 15.90 -14.30
C GLY A 138 20.30 15.76 -13.62
N LYS A 139 19.44 16.79 -13.69
CA LYS A 139 18.06 16.72 -13.14
C LYS A 139 17.19 15.78 -13.94
N ILE A 140 17.37 15.72 -15.27
CA ILE A 140 16.68 14.80 -16.15
C ILE A 140 17.07 13.35 -15.83
N GLN A 141 18.33 13.13 -15.44
CA GLN A 141 18.78 11.80 -15.01
C GLN A 141 18.09 11.36 -13.71
N ILE A 142 17.89 12.26 -12.75
CA ILE A 142 17.09 11.99 -11.54
C ILE A 142 15.65 11.65 -11.90
N ILE A 143 15.05 12.37 -12.86
CA ILE A 143 13.70 12.09 -13.33
C ILE A 143 13.62 10.69 -13.97
N ARG A 144 14.63 10.26 -14.73
CA ARG A 144 14.67 8.91 -15.31
C ARG A 144 14.82 7.82 -14.28
N GLU A 145 15.54 8.08 -13.20
CA GLU A 145 15.83 7.09 -12.14
C GLU A 145 14.66 6.93 -11.15
N TYR A 146 14.02 8.04 -10.75
CA TYR A 146 13.02 8.06 -9.67
C TYR A 146 11.61 8.43 -10.13
N GLY A 147 11.44 8.89 -11.35
CA GLY A 147 10.17 9.29 -11.92
C GLY A 147 9.80 8.50 -13.17
N SER A 148 8.88 9.06 -13.94
CA SER A 148 8.42 8.50 -15.22
C SER A 148 8.59 9.58 -16.31
N LEU A 149 9.61 9.46 -17.15
CA LEU A 149 9.83 10.34 -18.29
C LEU A 149 8.79 9.99 -19.38
N LEU A 150 7.92 10.96 -19.71
CA LEU A 150 6.86 10.78 -20.72
C LEU A 150 7.33 11.20 -22.11
N SER A 151 8.04 12.33 -22.20
CA SER A 151 8.66 12.79 -23.45
C SER A 151 9.87 13.66 -23.17
N GLU A 152 10.78 13.67 -24.12
CA GLU A 152 12.00 14.47 -24.12
C GLU A 152 12.23 15.00 -25.52
N GLU A 153 12.37 16.31 -25.66
CA GLU A 153 12.55 17.02 -26.91
C GLU A 153 13.77 17.95 -26.80
N TYR A 154 14.75 17.72 -27.65
CA TYR A 154 15.97 18.57 -27.72
C TYR A 154 15.69 19.81 -28.56
N ARG A 155 15.85 20.97 -27.97
CA ARG A 155 15.65 22.29 -28.60
C ARG A 155 16.95 23.09 -28.58
N GLU A 156 17.00 24.19 -29.31
CA GLU A 156 18.19 25.06 -29.36
C GLU A 156 18.54 25.65 -27.98
N ASP A 157 17.54 25.94 -27.16
CA ASP A 157 17.64 26.56 -25.83
C ASP A 157 17.71 25.55 -24.67
N GLY A 158 17.55 24.23 -24.94
CA GLY A 158 17.65 23.23 -23.92
C GLY A 158 16.89 21.93 -24.26
N ILE A 159 16.53 21.20 -23.22
CA ILE A 159 15.81 19.92 -23.31
C ILE A 159 14.42 20.10 -22.68
N PHE A 160 13.39 20.07 -23.50
CA PHE A 160 12.01 20.13 -23.02
C PHE A 160 11.54 18.75 -22.57
N VAL A 161 11.11 18.65 -21.33
CA VAL A 161 10.76 17.39 -20.66
C VAL A 161 9.33 17.42 -20.15
N LYS A 162 8.60 16.35 -20.44
CA LYS A 162 7.33 16.01 -19.76
C LYS A 162 7.55 14.77 -18.95
N ALA A 163 7.22 14.84 -17.65
CA ALA A 163 7.45 13.74 -16.74
C ALA A 163 6.41 13.70 -15.63
N ARG A 164 6.36 12.57 -14.94
CA ARG A 164 5.70 12.43 -13.64
C ARG A 164 6.75 12.06 -12.61
N VAL A 165 6.76 12.78 -11.50
CA VAL A 165 7.76 12.58 -10.45
C VAL A 165 7.12 12.48 -9.08
N PRO A 166 7.67 11.65 -8.18
CA PRO A 166 7.28 11.65 -6.78
C PRO A 166 7.45 13.03 -6.14
N ALA A 167 6.58 13.36 -5.18
CA ALA A 167 6.60 14.67 -4.51
C ALA A 167 7.96 14.96 -3.83
N GLU A 168 8.63 13.90 -3.34
CA GLU A 168 9.93 14.00 -2.64
C GLU A 168 11.04 14.58 -3.51
N ILE A 169 11.02 14.28 -4.79
CA ILE A 169 12.06 14.75 -5.71
C ILE A 169 11.62 15.99 -6.51
N PHE A 170 10.34 16.37 -6.48
CA PHE A 170 9.78 17.43 -7.31
C PHE A 170 10.61 18.73 -7.21
N VAL A 171 10.86 19.20 -5.98
CA VAL A 171 11.62 20.44 -5.75
C VAL A 171 13.07 20.33 -6.26
N SER A 172 13.68 19.15 -6.13
CA SER A 172 15.07 18.92 -6.53
C SER A 172 15.27 18.90 -8.05
N VAL A 173 14.23 18.55 -8.80
CA VAL A 173 14.28 18.47 -10.27
C VAL A 173 13.76 19.72 -10.96
N MET A 174 13.13 20.67 -10.27
CA MET A 174 12.68 21.92 -10.89
C MET A 174 13.85 22.71 -11.46
N PRO A 175 13.74 23.25 -12.70
CA PRO A 175 14.76 24.12 -13.28
C PRO A 175 14.92 25.40 -12.45
N LYS A 176 16.12 25.99 -12.50
CA LYS A 176 16.39 27.24 -11.80
C LYS A 176 16.16 28.44 -12.71
#